data_a899edfc10e9b1da380586929591487e
#
_entry.id   a899edfc10e9b1da380586929591487e
#
_cell.length_a   1.000
_cell.length_b   1.000
_cell.length_c   1.000
_cell.angle_alpha   90.00
_cell.angle_beta   90.00
_cell.angle_gamma   90.00
#
_symmetry.space_group_name_H-M   'P 1'
#
loop_
_entity.id
_entity.type
_entity.pdbx_description
1 polymer ?
#
loop_
_entity_poly.entity_id
_entity_poly.type
_entity_poly.pdbx_seq_one_letter_code
_entity_poly.pdbx_strand_id
1 'polypeptide(L)'
;GIVPPGLFIPMAEKTSLISDIGRIVILQTAKQIKEWNKLGFDNICVSVNVVAQQLQRGQLLKDLDEALELYQIKGNSLELEITESTLVENSEAVKNLLETIKSRGIHISLDDFGTGYSSLSYLTDFPIDTLKIDRSFISKIGHCKQEAIVSAMIAMGKAMGMTVVAEGIETEQQLSYLQNL
;
A
#
# COMPACT_ATOMS: atom_id res chain seq x y z
N GLY A 1 -24.22 -14.22 7.50
CA GLY A 1 -24.09 -12.94 6.80
C GLY A 1 -22.62 -12.58 6.59
N ILE A 2 -22.31 -11.54 5.84
CA ILE A 2 -20.94 -11.05 5.63
C ILE A 2 -20.47 -10.39 6.92
N VAL A 3 -19.26 -10.76 7.40
CA VAL A 3 -18.61 -10.11 8.53
C VAL A 3 -17.71 -8.99 7.98
N PRO A 4 -17.90 -7.73 8.40
CA PRO A 4 -17.08 -6.63 7.89
C PRO A 4 -15.60 -6.76 8.35
N PRO A 5 -14.63 -6.36 7.49
CA PRO A 5 -13.19 -6.45 7.79
C PRO A 5 -12.80 -5.81 9.12
N GLY A 6 -13.34 -4.65 9.46
CA GLY A 6 -13.06 -3.96 10.73
C GLY A 6 -13.40 -4.75 12.01
N LEU A 7 -14.20 -5.82 11.91
CA LEU A 7 -14.49 -6.69 13.03
C LEU A 7 -13.54 -7.90 13.10
N PHE A 8 -13.20 -8.54 11.98
CA PHE A 8 -12.42 -9.77 12.04
C PHE A 8 -10.91 -9.56 11.87
N ILE A 9 -10.46 -8.54 11.13
CA ILE A 9 -9.03 -8.26 10.93
C ILE A 9 -8.30 -8.05 12.28
N PRO A 10 -8.79 -7.20 13.22
CA PRO A 10 -8.11 -7.02 14.51
C PRO A 10 -8.04 -8.31 15.36
N MET A 11 -8.98 -9.24 15.15
CA MET A 11 -8.94 -10.55 15.80
C MET A 11 -7.93 -11.49 15.12
N ALA A 12 -7.85 -11.45 13.80
CA ALA A 12 -6.91 -12.24 13.02
C ALA A 12 -5.45 -11.80 13.28
N GLU A 13 -5.21 -10.51 13.47
CA GLU A 13 -3.90 -9.95 13.84
C GLU A 13 -3.40 -10.46 15.19
N LYS A 14 -4.29 -10.65 16.17
CA LYS A 14 -3.94 -11.21 17.49
C LYS A 14 -3.61 -12.71 17.44
N THR A 15 -3.83 -13.32 16.33
CA THR A 15 -3.61 -14.76 16.09
C THR A 15 -2.72 -14.95 14.86
N SER A 16 -2.34 -16.19 14.54
CA SER A 16 -1.61 -16.46 13.28
C SER A 16 -2.50 -16.42 12.04
N LEU A 17 -3.81 -16.31 12.20
CA LEU A 17 -4.78 -16.36 11.10
C LEU A 17 -4.60 -15.23 10.07
N ILE A 18 -4.06 -14.09 10.47
CA ILE A 18 -3.83 -12.98 9.54
C ILE A 18 -2.86 -13.38 8.41
N SER A 19 -1.87 -14.22 8.68
CA SER A 19 -0.96 -14.72 7.65
C SER A 19 -1.66 -15.64 6.65
N ASP A 20 -2.54 -16.53 7.13
CA ASP A 20 -3.32 -17.43 6.26
C ASP A 20 -4.31 -16.64 5.41
N ILE A 21 -4.97 -15.65 6.00
CA ILE A 21 -5.87 -14.74 5.27
C ILE A 21 -5.09 -13.98 4.20
N GLY A 22 -3.93 -13.41 4.52
CA GLY A 22 -3.09 -12.70 3.58
C GLY A 22 -2.66 -13.57 2.41
N ARG A 23 -2.22 -14.82 2.66
CA ARG A 23 -1.91 -15.78 1.60
C ARG A 23 -3.11 -16.04 0.69
N ILE A 24 -4.31 -16.25 1.25
CA ILE A 24 -5.53 -16.46 0.46
C ILE A 24 -5.81 -15.23 -0.42
N VAL A 25 -5.70 -14.02 0.13
CA VAL A 25 -5.93 -12.78 -0.61
C VAL A 25 -4.93 -12.64 -1.75
N ILE A 26 -3.64 -12.83 -1.52
CA ILE A 26 -2.58 -12.77 -2.55
C ILE A 26 -2.88 -13.75 -3.70
N LEU A 27 -3.17 -15.01 -3.39
CA LEU A 27 -3.48 -16.02 -4.41
C LEU A 27 -4.77 -15.72 -5.18
N GLN A 28 -5.80 -15.23 -4.51
CA GLN A 28 -7.05 -14.83 -5.17
C GLN A 28 -6.85 -13.61 -6.08
N THR A 29 -6.08 -12.63 -5.62
CA THR A 29 -5.72 -11.44 -6.41
C THR A 29 -4.95 -11.85 -7.66
N ALA A 30 -3.91 -12.68 -7.53
CA ALA A 30 -3.13 -13.17 -8.65
C ALA A 30 -3.99 -13.95 -9.67
N LYS A 31 -4.89 -14.80 -9.17
CA LYS A 31 -5.87 -15.51 -10.02
C LYS A 31 -6.76 -14.54 -10.79
N GLN A 32 -7.27 -13.49 -10.12
CA GLN A 32 -8.15 -12.52 -10.75
C GLN A 32 -7.41 -11.70 -11.81
N ILE A 33 -6.17 -11.28 -11.54
CA ILE A 33 -5.31 -10.61 -12.52
C ILE A 33 -5.11 -11.51 -13.75
N LYS A 34 -4.85 -12.81 -13.57
CA LYS A 34 -4.72 -13.74 -14.67
C LYS A 34 -5.98 -13.81 -15.53
N GLU A 35 -7.17 -13.81 -14.92
CA GLU A 35 -8.43 -13.81 -15.66
C GLU A 35 -8.62 -12.50 -16.45
N TRP A 36 -8.28 -11.37 -15.87
CA TRP A 36 -8.32 -10.08 -16.58
C TRP A 36 -7.33 -10.01 -17.74
N ASN A 37 -6.11 -10.52 -17.57
CA ASN A 37 -5.13 -10.61 -18.66
C ASN A 37 -5.64 -11.44 -19.84
N LYS A 38 -6.37 -12.55 -19.59
CA LYS A 38 -7.03 -13.34 -20.65
C LYS A 38 -8.10 -12.54 -21.42
N LEU A 39 -8.68 -11.53 -20.79
CA LEU A 39 -9.66 -10.63 -21.41
C LEU A 39 -9.01 -9.42 -22.10
N GLY A 40 -7.68 -9.33 -22.13
CA GLY A 40 -6.92 -8.24 -22.76
C GLY A 40 -6.64 -7.03 -21.85
N PHE A 41 -6.89 -7.15 -20.53
CA PHE A 41 -6.56 -6.11 -19.56
C PHE A 41 -5.17 -6.34 -18.95
N ASP A 42 -4.12 -6.13 -19.74
CA ASP A 42 -2.74 -6.50 -19.37
C ASP A 42 -2.03 -5.47 -18.47
N ASN A 43 -2.60 -4.29 -18.27
CA ASN A 43 -1.98 -3.18 -17.53
C ASN A 43 -2.69 -2.88 -16.20
N ILE A 44 -3.38 -3.86 -15.62
CA ILE A 44 -4.01 -3.71 -14.31
C ILE A 44 -2.98 -3.98 -13.24
N CYS A 45 -2.88 -3.07 -12.27
CA CYS A 45 -2.19 -3.27 -11.00
C CYS A 45 -3.24 -3.34 -9.88
N VAL A 46 -3.13 -4.34 -9.02
CA VAL A 46 -4.05 -4.55 -7.89
C VAL A 46 -3.29 -4.46 -6.60
N SER A 47 -3.76 -3.60 -5.71
CA SER A 47 -3.18 -3.42 -4.39
C SER A 47 -3.72 -4.45 -3.39
N VAL A 48 -2.82 -4.93 -2.53
CA VAL A 48 -3.11 -5.87 -1.44
C VAL A 48 -2.56 -5.31 -0.14
N ASN A 49 -3.41 -5.16 0.85
CA ASN A 49 -3.00 -4.73 2.19
C ASN A 49 -2.15 -5.80 2.88
N VAL A 50 -1.03 -5.37 3.48
CA VAL A 50 -0.10 -6.21 4.22
C VAL A 50 0.13 -5.62 5.60
N VAL A 51 -0.03 -6.43 6.63
CA VAL A 51 0.20 -6.02 8.03
C VAL A 51 1.62 -6.33 8.49
N ALA A 52 2.10 -5.61 9.51
CA ALA A 52 3.46 -5.73 10.05
C ALA A 52 3.88 -7.19 10.36
N GLN A 53 2.97 -7.98 10.90
CA GLN A 53 3.23 -9.39 11.26
C GLN A 53 3.57 -10.27 10.04
N GLN A 54 3.03 -9.96 8.87
CA GLN A 54 3.34 -10.72 7.64
C GLN A 54 4.74 -10.41 7.13
N LEU A 55 5.22 -9.17 7.30
CA LEU A 55 6.59 -8.78 6.96
C LEU A 55 7.63 -9.47 7.87
N GLN A 56 7.30 -9.66 9.15
CA GLN A 56 8.23 -10.24 10.13
C GLN A 56 8.40 -11.76 9.99
N ARG A 57 7.39 -12.49 9.53
CA ARG A 57 7.37 -13.96 9.55
C ARG A 57 8.09 -14.65 8.39
N GLY A 58 8.57 -13.92 7.39
CA GLY A 58 9.31 -14.47 6.25
C GLY A 58 8.48 -15.37 5.30
N GLN A 59 7.17 -15.51 5.55
CA GLN A 59 6.29 -16.32 4.71
C GLN A 59 5.77 -15.52 3.50
N LEU A 60 5.60 -14.20 3.66
CA LEU A 60 5.05 -13.32 2.63
C LEU A 60 5.75 -13.47 1.27
N LEU A 61 7.09 -13.54 1.30
CA LEU A 61 7.87 -13.66 0.07
C LEU A 61 7.57 -14.96 -0.67
N LYS A 62 7.41 -16.07 0.06
CA LYS A 62 7.05 -17.37 -0.53
C LYS A 62 5.65 -17.36 -1.12
N ASP A 63 4.71 -16.70 -0.43
CA ASP A 63 3.33 -16.57 -0.91
C ASP A 63 3.25 -15.73 -2.19
N LEU A 64 4.06 -14.67 -2.27
CA LEU A 64 4.19 -13.84 -3.48
C LEU A 64 4.85 -14.62 -4.63
N ASP A 65 5.96 -15.32 -4.38
CA ASP A 65 6.63 -16.15 -5.38
C ASP A 65 5.69 -17.23 -5.92
N GLU A 66 4.98 -17.94 -5.03
CA GLU A 66 3.96 -18.93 -5.40
C GLU A 66 2.86 -18.31 -6.28
N ALA A 67 2.37 -17.12 -5.93
CA ALA A 67 1.32 -16.44 -6.69
C ALA A 67 1.77 -16.05 -8.09
N LEU A 68 2.98 -15.48 -8.22
CA LEU A 68 3.56 -15.09 -9.50
C LEU A 68 3.77 -16.31 -10.41
N GLU A 69 4.33 -17.41 -9.87
CA GLU A 69 4.61 -18.63 -10.61
C GLU A 69 3.33 -19.39 -11.00
N LEU A 70 2.42 -19.62 -10.05
CA LEU A 70 1.20 -20.41 -10.27
C LEU A 70 0.28 -19.78 -11.32
N TYR A 71 0.14 -18.45 -11.27
CA TYR A 71 -0.75 -17.73 -12.17
C TYR A 71 -0.02 -17.09 -13.35
N GLN A 72 1.31 -17.16 -13.41
CA GLN A 72 2.15 -16.58 -14.46
C GLN A 72 1.78 -15.11 -14.73
N ILE A 73 1.66 -14.33 -13.67
CA ILE A 73 1.45 -12.89 -13.73
C ILE A 73 2.78 -12.16 -13.54
N LYS A 74 2.85 -10.93 -14.04
CA LYS A 74 4.02 -10.06 -13.82
C LYS A 74 3.97 -9.42 -12.44
N GLY A 75 5.13 -9.18 -11.82
CA GLY A 75 5.20 -8.50 -10.53
C GLY A 75 4.53 -7.12 -10.52
N ASN A 76 4.70 -6.35 -11.59
CA ASN A 76 4.10 -5.02 -11.73
C ASN A 76 2.55 -4.99 -11.84
N SER A 77 1.92 -6.16 -11.84
CA SER A 77 0.46 -6.28 -11.70
C SER A 77 0.00 -6.34 -10.23
N LEU A 78 0.95 -6.39 -9.29
CA LEU A 78 0.69 -6.38 -7.85
C LEU A 78 1.33 -5.15 -7.20
N GLU A 79 0.62 -4.57 -6.25
CA GLU A 79 1.10 -3.56 -5.33
C GLU A 79 0.83 -4.02 -3.90
N LEU A 80 1.79 -3.85 -2.98
CA LEU A 80 1.58 -4.11 -1.57
C LEU A 80 1.37 -2.79 -0.83
N GLU A 81 0.24 -2.68 -0.16
CA GLU A 81 -0.07 -1.53 0.71
C GLU A 81 0.37 -1.83 2.13
N ILE A 82 1.28 -1.02 2.64
CA ILE A 82 1.79 -1.09 4.00
C ILE A 82 1.53 0.22 4.72
N THR A 83 1.14 0.17 5.98
CA THR A 83 0.93 1.39 6.78
C THR A 83 2.24 1.94 7.31
N GLU A 84 2.25 3.23 7.65
CA GLU A 84 3.39 3.92 8.22
C GLU A 84 3.94 3.22 9.49
N SER A 85 3.05 2.76 10.38
CA SER A 85 3.43 2.05 11.61
C SER A 85 4.21 0.76 11.33
N THR A 86 3.96 0.13 10.20
CA THR A 86 4.64 -1.10 9.78
C THR A 86 6.13 -0.88 9.52
N LEU A 87 6.54 0.31 9.07
CA LEU A 87 7.94 0.64 8.78
C LEU A 87 8.77 0.91 10.04
N VAL A 88 8.13 1.38 11.11
CA VAL A 88 8.83 1.82 12.34
C VAL A 88 9.38 0.65 13.17
N GLU A 89 8.73 -0.51 13.15
CA GLU A 89 9.01 -1.60 14.11
C GLU A 89 10.28 -2.42 13.83
N ASN A 90 10.87 -2.41 12.60
CA ASN A 90 12.07 -3.22 12.30
C ASN A 90 12.79 -2.75 11.03
N SER A 91 13.50 -1.65 11.10
CA SER A 91 13.94 -0.91 9.92
C SER A 91 14.80 -1.72 8.91
N GLU A 92 15.84 -2.42 9.34
CA GLU A 92 16.78 -3.08 8.40
C GLU A 92 16.23 -4.38 7.79
N ALA A 93 15.62 -5.25 8.61
CA ALA A 93 15.06 -6.51 8.11
C ALA A 93 13.85 -6.27 7.17
N VAL A 94 12.99 -5.31 7.53
CA VAL A 94 11.86 -4.91 6.69
C VAL A 94 12.36 -4.27 5.39
N LYS A 95 13.37 -3.39 5.44
CA LYS A 95 13.99 -2.80 4.25
C LYS A 95 14.48 -3.87 3.27
N ASN A 96 15.30 -4.81 3.74
CA ASN A 96 15.84 -5.89 2.93
C ASN A 96 14.73 -6.77 2.32
N LEU A 97 13.64 -7.01 3.06
CA LEU A 97 12.49 -7.74 2.56
C LEU A 97 11.78 -6.95 1.43
N LEU A 98 11.53 -5.65 1.63
CA LEU A 98 10.89 -4.80 0.63
C LEU A 98 11.75 -4.66 -0.62
N GLU A 99 13.07 -4.51 -0.49
CA GLU A 99 14.00 -4.54 -1.64
C GLU A 99 13.94 -5.87 -2.39
N THR A 100 13.83 -6.98 -1.66
CA THR A 100 13.67 -8.31 -2.26
C THR A 100 12.32 -8.45 -2.99
N ILE A 101 11.24 -7.90 -2.44
CA ILE A 101 9.93 -7.84 -3.10
C ILE A 101 9.99 -6.98 -4.37
N LYS A 102 10.64 -5.82 -4.28
CA LYS A 102 10.87 -4.92 -5.44
C LYS A 102 11.64 -5.60 -6.57
N SER A 103 12.63 -6.44 -6.26
CA SER A 103 13.39 -7.18 -7.27
C SER A 103 12.53 -8.13 -8.12
N ARG A 104 11.31 -8.47 -7.67
CA ARG A 104 10.30 -9.22 -8.41
C ARG A 104 9.41 -8.33 -9.29
N GLY A 105 9.64 -7.03 -9.28
CA GLY A 105 8.85 -6.04 -9.99
C GLY A 105 7.54 -5.66 -9.30
N ILE A 106 7.30 -6.13 -8.06
CA ILE A 106 6.09 -5.78 -7.27
C ILE A 106 6.24 -4.35 -6.77
N HIS A 107 5.15 -3.56 -6.87
CA HIS A 107 5.09 -2.19 -6.37
C HIS A 107 4.81 -2.18 -4.86
N ILE A 108 5.27 -1.11 -4.20
CA ILE A 108 5.04 -0.89 -2.77
C ILE A 108 4.43 0.48 -2.58
N SER A 109 3.29 0.54 -1.91
CA SER A 109 2.64 1.79 -1.52
C SER A 109 2.62 1.96 -0.01
N LEU A 110 2.83 3.18 0.43
CA LEU A 110 2.69 3.59 1.82
C LEU A 110 1.30 4.16 2.03
N ASP A 111 0.51 3.47 2.84
CA ASP A 111 -0.88 3.81 3.14
C ASP A 111 -1.02 4.60 4.45
N ASP A 112 -2.15 5.30 4.60
CA ASP A 112 -2.50 6.10 5.79
C ASP A 112 -1.43 7.17 6.15
N PHE A 113 -0.69 7.70 5.16
CA PHE A 113 0.41 8.61 5.43
C PHE A 113 -0.04 9.89 6.14
N GLY A 114 0.69 10.20 7.21
CA GLY A 114 0.48 11.38 8.05
C GLY A 114 -0.39 11.13 9.29
N THR A 115 -0.95 9.93 9.46
CA THR A 115 -1.74 9.59 10.66
C THR A 115 -0.89 9.10 11.83
N GLY A 116 0.38 8.75 11.57
CA GLY A 116 1.36 8.24 12.53
C GLY A 116 2.41 9.26 12.97
N TYR A 117 3.38 8.80 13.73
CA TYR A 117 4.55 9.58 14.15
C TYR A 117 5.68 9.45 13.12
N SER A 118 5.48 9.97 11.91
CA SER A 118 6.50 9.88 10.87
C SER A 118 7.76 10.66 11.23
N SER A 119 8.86 9.97 11.40
CA SER A 119 10.14 10.57 11.10
C SER A 119 10.34 10.50 9.58
N LEU A 120 10.32 11.64 8.90
CA LEU A 120 10.54 11.75 7.45
C LEU A 120 11.85 11.06 6.98
N SER A 121 12.79 10.82 7.92
CA SER A 121 14.03 10.10 7.65
C SER A 121 13.82 8.66 7.18
N TYR A 122 12.74 7.99 7.61
CA TYR A 122 12.48 6.61 7.18
C TYR A 122 12.06 6.51 5.72
N LEU A 123 11.31 7.50 5.20
CA LEU A 123 10.83 7.44 3.82
C LEU A 123 11.95 7.36 2.78
N THR A 124 13.11 7.96 3.08
CA THR A 124 14.29 7.93 2.19
C THR A 124 14.96 6.57 2.14
N ASP A 125 14.78 5.75 3.18
CA ASP A 125 15.48 4.48 3.33
C ASP A 125 14.72 3.29 2.75
N PHE A 126 13.42 3.43 2.50
CA PHE A 126 12.57 2.36 2.01
C PHE A 126 12.24 2.50 0.51
N PRO A 127 12.16 1.40 -0.23
CA PRO A 127 11.90 1.42 -1.68
C PRO A 127 10.40 1.58 -1.99
N ILE A 128 9.80 2.71 -1.60
CA ILE A 128 8.39 3.03 -1.78
C ILE A 128 8.17 3.64 -3.17
N ASP A 129 7.14 3.17 -3.89
CA ASP A 129 6.74 3.69 -5.21
C ASP A 129 5.61 4.70 -5.11
N THR A 130 4.67 4.46 -4.19
CA THR A 130 3.43 5.24 -4.08
C THR A 130 3.23 5.72 -2.64
N LEU A 131 2.89 6.99 -2.50
CA LEU A 131 2.50 7.62 -1.24
C LEU A 131 1.01 7.92 -1.27
N LYS A 132 0.21 7.31 -0.37
CA LYS A 132 -1.24 7.50 -0.27
C LYS A 132 -1.54 8.44 0.89
N ILE A 133 -2.06 9.62 0.57
CA ILE A 133 -2.46 10.63 1.57
C ILE A 133 -3.83 10.24 2.10
N ASP A 134 -3.92 9.99 3.40
CA ASP A 134 -5.14 9.57 4.07
C ASP A 134 -6.28 10.58 3.93
N ARG A 135 -7.49 10.05 3.81
CA ARG A 135 -8.73 10.84 3.66
C ARG A 135 -8.94 11.88 4.75
N SER A 136 -8.39 11.69 5.96
CA SER A 136 -8.56 12.65 7.06
C SER A 136 -7.90 13.99 6.79
N PHE A 137 -6.89 14.02 5.89
CA PHE A 137 -6.28 15.25 5.38
C PHE A 137 -7.10 15.84 4.24
N ILE A 138 -7.56 15.01 3.31
CA ILE A 138 -8.30 15.42 2.13
C ILE A 138 -9.68 16.00 2.51
N SER A 139 -10.35 15.38 3.48
CA SER A 139 -11.67 15.84 3.97
C SER A 139 -11.65 17.26 4.58
N LYS A 140 -10.48 17.75 4.96
CA LYS A 140 -10.30 19.09 5.58
C LYS A 140 -9.81 20.15 4.61
N ILE A 141 -9.69 19.85 3.31
CA ILE A 141 -9.41 20.84 2.26
C ILE A 141 -10.52 21.89 2.28
N GLY A 142 -10.14 23.17 2.16
CA GLY A 142 -10.99 24.35 2.40
C GLY A 142 -10.52 25.17 3.61
N HIS A 143 -9.61 24.62 4.43
CA HIS A 143 -8.96 25.31 5.53
C HIS A 143 -7.48 25.55 5.19
N CYS A 144 -7.02 26.82 5.16
CA CYS A 144 -5.66 27.20 4.72
C CYS A 144 -4.52 26.39 5.36
N LYS A 145 -4.61 26.09 6.67
CA LYS A 145 -3.57 25.29 7.35
C LYS A 145 -3.52 23.84 6.83
N GLN A 146 -4.67 23.27 6.55
CA GLN A 146 -4.76 21.88 6.06
C GLN A 146 -4.30 21.79 4.61
N GLU A 147 -4.65 22.76 3.80
CA GLU A 147 -4.17 22.87 2.42
C GLU A 147 -2.65 22.95 2.35
N ALA A 148 -2.02 23.73 3.24
CA ALA A 148 -0.56 23.81 3.33
C ALA A 148 0.08 22.44 3.68
N ILE A 149 -0.54 21.67 4.56
CA ILE A 149 -0.06 20.32 4.92
C ILE A 149 -0.17 19.39 3.72
N VAL A 150 -1.32 19.32 3.05
CA VAL A 150 -1.53 18.48 1.87
C VAL A 150 -0.56 18.86 0.75
N SER A 151 -0.39 20.16 0.48
CA SER A 151 0.57 20.65 -0.51
C SER A 151 2.01 20.21 -0.18
N ALA A 152 2.42 20.29 1.10
CA ALA A 152 3.74 19.87 1.54
C ALA A 152 3.93 18.34 1.36
N MET A 153 2.92 17.53 1.68
CA MET A 153 2.96 16.07 1.48
C MET A 153 3.13 15.70 0.00
N ILE A 154 2.37 16.38 -0.88
CA ILE A 154 2.46 16.16 -2.33
C ILE A 154 3.85 16.57 -2.85
N ALA A 155 4.33 17.75 -2.46
CA ALA A 155 5.64 18.23 -2.88
C ALA A 155 6.77 17.28 -2.44
N MET A 156 6.69 16.76 -1.21
CA MET A 156 7.63 15.79 -0.67
C MET A 156 7.61 14.48 -1.48
N GLY A 157 6.43 13.87 -1.67
CA GLY A 157 6.33 12.63 -2.44
C GLY A 157 6.89 12.78 -3.86
N LYS A 158 6.56 13.89 -4.54
CA LYS A 158 7.11 14.21 -5.87
C LYS A 158 8.64 14.39 -5.85
N ALA A 159 9.17 15.09 -4.84
CA ALA A 159 10.62 15.28 -4.69
C ALA A 159 11.39 13.98 -4.46
N MET A 160 10.74 12.99 -3.84
CA MET A 160 11.28 11.65 -3.62
C MET A 160 11.05 10.69 -4.80
N GLY A 161 10.45 11.17 -5.90
CA GLY A 161 10.17 10.36 -7.09
C GLY A 161 9.02 9.37 -6.93
N MET A 162 8.18 9.55 -5.91
CA MET A 162 7.00 8.70 -5.66
C MET A 162 5.79 9.17 -6.46
N THR A 163 4.92 8.25 -6.83
CA THR A 163 3.55 8.56 -7.22
C THR A 163 2.78 8.98 -5.97
N VAL A 164 2.00 10.06 -6.05
CA VAL A 164 1.18 10.51 -4.91
C VAL A 164 -0.29 10.28 -5.22
N VAL A 165 -0.97 9.57 -4.33
CA VAL A 165 -2.40 9.29 -4.42
C VAL A 165 -3.12 9.99 -3.27
N ALA A 166 -4.18 10.73 -3.55
CA ALA A 166 -5.04 11.33 -2.54
C ALA A 166 -6.31 10.50 -2.37
N GLU A 167 -6.59 10.08 -1.14
CA GLU A 167 -7.74 9.24 -0.85
C GLU A 167 -8.94 10.04 -0.33
N GLY A 168 -10.16 9.55 -0.63
CA GLY A 168 -11.38 10.12 -0.09
C GLY A 168 -11.74 11.48 -0.65
N ILE A 169 -11.50 11.71 -1.93
CA ILE A 169 -11.99 12.91 -2.64
C ILE A 169 -13.50 12.77 -2.81
N GLU A 170 -14.27 13.63 -2.15
CA GLU A 170 -15.73 13.56 -2.13
C GLU A 170 -16.38 14.81 -2.76
N THR A 171 -15.62 15.91 -2.97
CA THR A 171 -16.17 17.17 -3.49
C THR A 171 -15.36 17.72 -4.66
N GLU A 172 -16.03 18.50 -5.52
CA GLU A 172 -15.42 19.22 -6.64
C GLU A 172 -14.35 20.22 -6.15
N GLN A 173 -14.53 20.81 -4.97
CA GLN A 173 -13.55 21.72 -4.38
C GLN A 173 -12.24 20.99 -4.07
N GLN A 174 -12.32 19.80 -3.46
CA GLN A 174 -11.15 18.96 -3.15
C GLN A 174 -10.44 18.57 -4.44
N LEU A 175 -11.19 18.10 -5.44
CA LEU A 175 -10.64 17.71 -6.73
C LEU A 175 -9.91 18.87 -7.41
N SER A 176 -10.57 20.03 -7.51
CA SER A 176 -10.00 21.23 -8.14
C SER A 176 -8.74 21.69 -7.43
N TYR A 177 -8.72 21.65 -6.09
CA TYR A 177 -7.52 22.01 -5.32
C TYR A 177 -6.35 21.07 -5.64
N LEU A 178 -6.56 19.75 -5.61
CA LEU A 178 -5.53 18.75 -5.84
C LEU A 178 -5.00 18.76 -7.28
N GLN A 179 -5.84 19.05 -8.26
CA GLN A 179 -5.43 19.17 -9.67
C GLN A 179 -4.48 20.35 -9.95
N ASN A 180 -4.45 21.35 -9.07
CA ASN A 180 -3.56 22.50 -9.18
C ASN A 180 -2.21 22.30 -8.48
N LEU A 181 -1.99 21.16 -7.84
CA LEU A 181 -0.74 20.78 -7.16
C LEU A 181 0.06 19.76 -7.96
#